data_3368cbd4d835efb080976a862d5e47cf
#
_entry.id   3368cbd4d835efb080976a862d5e47cf
#
_cell.length_a   1.000
_cell.length_b   1.000
_cell.length_c   1.000
_cell.angle_alpha   90.00
_cell.angle_beta   90.00
_cell.angle_gamma   90.00
#
_symmetry.space_group_name_H-M   'P 1'
#
loop_
_entity.id
_entity.type
_entity.pdbx_description
1 polymer ?
#
loop_
_entity_poly.entity_id
_entity_poly.type
_entity_poly.pdbx_seq_one_letter_code
_entity_poly.pdbx_strand_id
1 'polypeptide(L)'
;MAYCIGFIVTEEAESEIITQEVFPAEVARREVLVQTVRPGETEEAAQNLLRAGAQALVARGGNFRDLQKSVSDVPLVELVMRTPDVLQALNGRVEDYDQIWLVLSKFVRFDFDSCRALLPAKVHCFRYGPVEEMLAFLASLDAPLNTLIIGSGFVLEPARLRGFHAVQTRNSPDGVR
;
A
#
# COMPACT_ATOMS: atom_id res chain seq x y z
N MET A 1 -28.35 -13.17 5.56
CA MET A 1 -27.72 -12.38 4.48
C MET A 1 -26.22 -12.56 4.61
N ALA A 2 -25.54 -12.89 3.52
CA ALA A 2 -24.08 -12.92 3.54
C ALA A 2 -23.55 -11.50 3.70
N TYR A 3 -22.51 -11.34 4.49
CA TYR A 3 -21.88 -10.03 4.74
C TYR A 3 -20.98 -9.71 3.54
N CYS A 4 -21.07 -8.51 2.99
CA CYS A 4 -20.28 -8.08 1.85
C CYS A 4 -19.27 -7.02 2.27
N ILE A 5 -17.98 -7.24 1.95
CA ILE A 5 -16.86 -6.34 2.28
C ILE A 5 -16.32 -5.74 0.99
N GLY A 6 -16.12 -4.42 0.96
CA GLY A 6 -15.51 -3.70 -0.15
C GLY A 6 -14.06 -3.31 0.15
N PHE A 7 -13.13 -3.73 -0.70
CA PHE A 7 -11.73 -3.33 -0.63
C PHE A 7 -11.45 -2.23 -1.64
N ILE A 8 -10.77 -1.18 -1.18
CA ILE A 8 -10.24 -0.09 -2.02
C ILE A 8 -8.72 -0.17 -1.99
N VAL A 9 -8.15 -0.51 -3.14
CA VAL A 9 -6.71 -0.73 -3.31
C VAL A 9 -6.15 0.22 -4.36
N THR A 10 -4.85 0.50 -4.30
CA THR A 10 -4.19 1.41 -5.25
C THR A 10 -3.55 0.70 -6.44
N GLU A 11 -3.52 -0.63 -6.41
CA GLU A 11 -2.71 -1.40 -7.34
C GLU A 11 -3.37 -2.72 -7.72
N GLU A 12 -3.23 -3.07 -9.00
CA GLU A 12 -3.77 -4.31 -9.55
C GLU A 12 -3.20 -5.54 -8.83
N ALA A 13 -1.91 -5.53 -8.54
CA ALA A 13 -1.26 -6.65 -7.84
C ALA A 13 -1.78 -6.87 -6.40
N GLU A 14 -2.26 -5.83 -5.71
CA GLU A 14 -2.91 -5.97 -4.42
C GLU A 14 -4.34 -6.51 -4.59
N SER A 15 -5.03 -6.08 -5.64
CA SER A 15 -6.31 -6.64 -6.07
C SER A 15 -6.20 -8.14 -6.38
N GLU A 16 -5.18 -8.56 -7.11
CA GLU A 16 -4.92 -9.97 -7.42
C GLU A 16 -4.71 -10.83 -6.16
N ILE A 17 -3.92 -10.36 -5.20
CA ILE A 17 -3.73 -11.06 -3.92
C ILE A 17 -5.08 -11.26 -3.22
N ILE A 18 -5.90 -10.21 -3.12
CA ILE A 18 -7.20 -10.28 -2.45
C ILE A 18 -8.13 -11.24 -3.18
N THR A 19 -8.21 -11.14 -4.51
CA THR A 19 -9.21 -11.87 -5.31
C THR A 19 -8.81 -13.29 -5.65
N GLN A 20 -7.53 -13.59 -5.76
CA GLN A 20 -7.05 -14.90 -6.23
C GLN A 20 -6.41 -15.74 -5.11
N GLU A 21 -5.78 -15.12 -4.13
CA GLU A 21 -5.06 -15.86 -3.08
C GLU A 21 -5.80 -15.89 -1.75
N VAL A 22 -6.42 -14.78 -1.34
CA VAL A 22 -7.00 -14.65 0.00
C VAL A 22 -8.47 -15.00 0.04
N PHE A 23 -9.28 -14.42 -0.86
CA PHE A 23 -10.74 -14.52 -0.87
C PHE A 23 -11.35 -14.98 -2.20
N PRO A 24 -10.79 -15.96 -2.94
CA PRO A 24 -11.32 -16.34 -4.25
C PRO A 24 -12.76 -16.85 -4.20
N ALA A 25 -13.14 -17.57 -3.15
CA ALA A 25 -14.48 -18.09 -2.98
C ALA A 25 -15.49 -17.00 -2.60
N GLU A 26 -15.08 -16.05 -1.75
CA GLU A 26 -15.90 -14.92 -1.30
C GLU A 26 -16.13 -13.94 -2.46
N VAL A 27 -15.13 -13.71 -3.31
CA VAL A 27 -15.26 -12.92 -4.54
C VAL A 27 -16.26 -13.58 -5.51
N ALA A 28 -16.16 -14.91 -5.71
CA ALA A 28 -17.09 -15.65 -6.55
C ALA A 28 -18.53 -15.55 -6.04
N ARG A 29 -18.73 -15.50 -4.72
CA ARG A 29 -20.06 -15.32 -4.08
C ARG A 29 -20.49 -13.86 -3.93
N ARG A 30 -19.66 -12.90 -4.37
CA ARG A 30 -19.86 -11.45 -4.18
C ARG A 30 -19.94 -11.02 -2.71
N GLU A 31 -19.31 -11.74 -1.83
CA GLU A 31 -19.13 -11.41 -0.41
C GLU A 31 -17.90 -10.51 -0.21
N VAL A 32 -16.98 -10.50 -1.17
CA VAL A 32 -15.86 -9.57 -1.28
C VAL A 32 -15.92 -8.88 -2.64
N LEU A 33 -15.83 -7.56 -2.61
CA LEU A 33 -15.71 -6.69 -3.78
C LEU A 33 -14.40 -5.94 -3.71
N VAL A 34 -13.71 -5.77 -4.83
CA VAL A 34 -12.44 -5.03 -4.89
C VAL A 34 -12.52 -3.98 -5.96
N GLN A 35 -12.05 -2.78 -5.64
CA GLN A 35 -11.92 -1.69 -6.60
C GLN A 35 -10.53 -1.08 -6.52
N THR A 36 -9.82 -1.07 -7.64
CA THR A 36 -8.54 -0.36 -7.80
C THR A 36 -8.81 1.10 -8.10
N VAL A 37 -8.07 2.00 -7.43
CA VAL A 37 -8.27 3.45 -7.54
C VAL A 37 -6.96 4.20 -7.80
N ARG A 38 -7.11 5.34 -8.47
CA ARG A 38 -6.06 6.36 -8.58
C ARG A 38 -6.20 7.40 -7.45
N PRO A 39 -5.18 8.26 -7.27
CA PRO A 39 -5.29 9.36 -6.31
C PRO A 39 -6.52 10.23 -6.59
N GLY A 40 -7.32 10.47 -5.56
CA GLY A 40 -8.54 11.29 -5.63
C GLY A 40 -9.82 10.54 -6.02
N GLU A 41 -9.76 9.25 -6.36
CA GLU A 41 -10.94 8.44 -6.75
C GLU A 41 -11.55 7.65 -5.57
N THR A 42 -10.98 7.77 -4.37
CA THR A 42 -11.36 6.95 -3.20
C THR A 42 -12.83 7.08 -2.82
N GLU A 43 -13.37 8.30 -2.84
CA GLU A 43 -14.75 8.55 -2.46
C GLU A 43 -15.74 7.96 -3.47
N GLU A 44 -15.47 8.13 -4.76
CA GLU A 44 -16.29 7.54 -5.82
C GLU A 44 -16.29 6.02 -5.74
N ALA A 45 -15.12 5.42 -5.53
CA ALA A 45 -14.98 3.97 -5.34
C ALA A 45 -15.77 3.48 -4.13
N ALA A 46 -15.71 4.19 -3.00
CA ALA A 46 -16.51 3.87 -1.83
C ALA A 46 -18.00 3.84 -2.14
N GLN A 47 -18.52 4.88 -2.80
CA GLN A 47 -19.92 4.97 -3.20
C GLN A 47 -20.32 3.85 -4.15
N ASN A 48 -19.44 3.45 -5.08
CA ASN A 48 -19.68 2.34 -5.99
C ASN A 48 -19.79 1.01 -5.25
N LEU A 49 -18.86 0.74 -4.31
CA LEU A 49 -18.88 -0.46 -3.48
C LEU A 49 -20.11 -0.53 -2.57
N LEU A 50 -20.49 0.57 -1.94
CA LEU A 50 -21.69 0.65 -1.10
C LEU A 50 -22.96 0.41 -1.92
N ARG A 51 -23.07 1.01 -3.11
CA ARG A 51 -24.19 0.73 -4.04
C ARG A 51 -24.22 -0.72 -4.53
N ALA A 52 -23.07 -1.37 -4.62
CA ALA A 52 -22.95 -2.79 -4.97
C ALA A 52 -23.26 -3.73 -3.79
N GLY A 53 -23.53 -3.18 -2.59
CA GLY A 53 -23.95 -3.92 -1.40
C GLY A 53 -22.90 -4.13 -0.33
N ALA A 54 -21.74 -3.47 -0.42
CA ALA A 54 -20.73 -3.54 0.64
C ALA A 54 -21.30 -2.96 1.95
N GLN A 55 -21.07 -3.65 3.05
CA GLN A 55 -21.50 -3.31 4.40
C GLN A 55 -20.33 -2.90 5.31
N ALA A 56 -19.12 -3.05 4.83
CA ALA A 56 -17.89 -2.54 5.41
C ALA A 56 -16.91 -2.19 4.30
N LEU A 57 -16.03 -1.23 4.55
CA LEU A 57 -14.98 -0.84 3.62
C LEU A 57 -13.61 -1.04 4.24
N VAL A 58 -12.68 -1.52 3.43
CA VAL A 58 -11.29 -1.80 3.82
C VAL A 58 -10.37 -0.99 2.91
N ALA A 59 -9.43 -0.27 3.49
CA ALA A 59 -8.45 0.51 2.73
C ALA A 59 -7.16 0.69 3.53
N ARG A 60 -6.12 1.23 2.88
CA ARG A 60 -4.82 1.49 3.49
C ARG A 60 -4.42 2.96 3.38
N GLY A 61 -3.74 3.47 4.41
CA GLY A 61 -3.02 4.74 4.38
C GLY A 61 -3.88 5.94 3.99
N GLY A 62 -3.53 6.60 2.88
CA GLY A 62 -4.25 7.79 2.41
C GLY A 62 -5.71 7.53 2.07
N ASN A 63 -6.01 6.42 1.38
CA ASN A 63 -7.37 6.04 1.05
C ASN A 63 -8.22 5.79 2.31
N PHE A 64 -7.66 5.10 3.31
CA PHE A 64 -8.37 4.91 4.59
C PHE A 64 -8.69 6.24 5.27
N ARG A 65 -7.73 7.17 5.29
CA ARG A 65 -7.95 8.50 5.85
C ARG A 65 -9.02 9.31 5.10
N ASP A 66 -9.05 9.20 3.77
CA ASP A 66 -10.06 9.89 2.97
C ASP A 66 -11.45 9.31 3.22
N LEU A 67 -11.56 7.99 3.35
CA LEU A 67 -12.81 7.34 3.77
C LEU A 67 -13.28 7.82 5.15
N GLN A 68 -12.38 7.99 6.12
CA GLN A 68 -12.76 8.48 7.46
C GLN A 68 -13.42 9.86 7.43
N LYS A 69 -13.17 10.67 6.40
CA LYS A 69 -13.77 12.00 6.26
C LYS A 69 -15.12 11.97 5.54
N SER A 70 -15.31 11.02 4.62
CA SER A 70 -16.43 11.00 3.68
C SER A 70 -17.47 9.90 3.95
N VAL A 71 -17.12 8.89 4.75
CA VAL A 71 -17.96 7.73 5.02
C VAL A 71 -18.16 7.57 6.53
N SER A 72 -19.42 7.65 7.00
CA SER A 72 -19.79 7.50 8.42
C SER A 72 -20.72 6.31 8.68
N ASP A 73 -21.37 5.78 7.65
CA ASP A 73 -22.53 4.92 7.79
C ASP A 73 -22.20 3.43 7.80
N VAL A 74 -20.94 3.07 7.55
CA VAL A 74 -20.47 1.69 7.55
C VAL A 74 -19.13 1.55 8.27
N PRO A 75 -18.81 0.36 8.82
CA PRO A 75 -17.51 0.10 9.41
C PRO A 75 -16.38 0.32 8.41
N LEU A 76 -15.32 0.99 8.86
CA LEU A 76 -14.07 1.19 8.12
C LEU A 76 -12.96 0.38 8.78
N VAL A 77 -12.24 -0.40 7.99
CA VAL A 77 -11.10 -1.21 8.45
C VAL A 77 -9.83 -0.75 7.75
N GLU A 78 -8.79 -0.50 8.53
CA GLU A 78 -7.48 -0.13 7.99
C GLU A 78 -6.61 -1.36 7.77
N LEU A 79 -6.09 -1.53 6.55
CA LEU A 79 -5.00 -2.45 6.26
C LEU A 79 -3.69 -1.83 6.75
N VAL A 80 -3.16 -2.37 7.82
CA VAL A 80 -1.91 -1.91 8.42
C VAL A 80 -0.72 -2.63 7.78
N MET A 81 0.32 -1.88 7.40
CA MET A 81 1.58 -2.47 6.97
C MET A 81 2.31 -3.09 8.18
N ARG A 82 2.79 -4.31 8.03
CA ARG A 82 3.50 -5.04 9.08
C ARG A 82 4.95 -5.32 8.69
N THR A 83 5.79 -5.62 9.67
CA THR A 83 7.20 -5.98 9.45
C THR A 83 7.39 -7.10 8.42
N PRO A 84 6.61 -8.20 8.41
CA PRO A 84 6.72 -9.23 7.38
C PRO A 84 6.50 -8.70 5.96
N ASP A 85 5.63 -7.71 5.75
CA ASP A 85 5.36 -7.12 4.43
C ASP A 85 6.60 -6.39 3.89
N VAL A 86 7.34 -5.71 4.79
CA VAL A 86 8.60 -5.04 4.45
C VAL A 86 9.72 -6.06 4.21
N LEU A 87 9.84 -7.06 5.06
CA LEU A 87 10.84 -8.13 4.89
C LEU A 87 10.63 -8.90 3.60
N GLN A 88 9.38 -9.14 3.19
CA GLN A 88 9.06 -9.76 1.91
C GLN A 88 9.51 -8.88 0.72
N ALA A 89 9.31 -7.56 0.79
CA ALA A 89 9.77 -6.64 -0.24
C ALA A 89 11.30 -6.59 -0.34
N LEU A 90 12.01 -6.84 0.75
CA LEU A 90 13.48 -6.89 0.82
C LEU A 90 14.06 -8.23 0.37
N ASN A 91 13.28 -9.31 0.41
CA ASN A 91 13.77 -10.67 0.20
C ASN A 91 14.51 -10.83 -1.14
N GLY A 92 15.74 -11.34 -1.08
CA GLY A 92 16.60 -11.59 -2.23
C GLY A 92 17.16 -10.32 -2.91
N ARG A 93 16.99 -9.12 -2.32
CA ARG A 93 17.39 -7.85 -2.93
C ARG A 93 18.41 -7.06 -2.13
N VAL A 94 18.59 -7.40 -0.87
CA VAL A 94 19.42 -6.57 0.04
C VAL A 94 20.85 -6.44 -0.46
N GLU A 95 21.45 -7.52 -0.97
CA GLU A 95 22.87 -7.54 -1.39
C GLU A 95 23.14 -6.77 -2.70
N ASP A 96 22.09 -6.53 -3.50
CA ASP A 96 22.20 -5.91 -4.81
C ASP A 96 22.30 -4.38 -4.77
N TYR A 97 22.07 -3.76 -3.60
CA TYR A 97 22.00 -2.30 -3.47
C TYR A 97 22.83 -1.77 -2.31
N ASP A 98 23.38 -0.59 -2.48
CA ASP A 98 24.14 0.13 -1.45
C ASP A 98 23.22 0.82 -0.45
N GLN A 99 22.05 1.29 -0.91
CA GLN A 99 21.02 1.95 -0.12
C GLN A 99 19.64 1.42 -0.47
N ILE A 100 18.79 1.33 0.54
CA ILE A 100 17.38 0.93 0.38
C ILE A 100 16.51 1.93 1.14
N TRP A 101 15.54 2.51 0.46
CA TRP A 101 14.64 3.48 1.04
C TRP A 101 13.21 2.99 1.03
N LEU A 102 12.63 2.86 2.24
CA LEU A 102 11.19 2.75 2.41
C LEU A 102 10.59 4.14 2.30
N VAL A 103 9.90 4.42 1.19
CA VAL A 103 9.27 5.72 0.92
C VAL A 103 7.77 5.57 1.14
N LEU A 104 7.29 6.04 2.28
CA LEU A 104 5.95 5.81 2.77
C LEU A 104 5.21 7.12 3.00
N SER A 105 3.93 7.17 2.65
CA SER A 105 3.08 8.26 3.13
C SER A 105 3.03 8.27 4.66
N LYS A 106 3.03 9.45 5.27
CA LYS A 106 2.85 9.61 6.73
C LYS A 106 1.54 9.01 7.26
N PHE A 107 0.60 8.73 6.38
CA PHE A 107 -0.68 8.11 6.72
C PHE A 107 -0.62 6.58 6.73
N VAL A 108 0.44 5.96 6.22
CA VAL A 108 0.65 4.52 6.35
C VAL A 108 1.07 4.22 7.77
N ARG A 109 0.30 3.39 8.48
CA ARG A 109 0.66 2.93 9.82
C ARG A 109 1.72 1.84 9.69
N PHE A 110 2.95 2.21 10.00
CA PHE A 110 4.09 1.32 10.08
C PHE A 110 5.11 1.90 11.06
N ASP A 111 5.48 1.14 12.07
CA ASP A 111 6.50 1.54 13.05
C ASP A 111 7.88 1.05 12.58
N PHE A 112 8.60 1.91 11.89
CA PHE A 112 9.95 1.61 11.41
C PHE A 112 10.94 1.41 12.54
N ASP A 113 10.85 2.21 13.60
CA ASP A 113 11.82 2.20 14.71
C ASP A 113 11.74 0.87 15.48
N SER A 114 10.53 0.34 15.70
CA SER A 114 10.34 -0.96 16.35
C SER A 114 10.89 -2.13 15.55
N CYS A 115 10.96 -2.04 14.23
CA CYS A 115 11.51 -3.11 13.39
C CYS A 115 12.96 -2.84 12.94
N ARG A 116 13.54 -1.68 13.30
CA ARG A 116 14.87 -1.25 12.88
C ARG A 116 15.97 -2.27 13.15
N ALA A 117 15.91 -2.96 14.30
CA ALA A 117 16.89 -3.98 14.68
C ALA A 117 16.84 -5.24 13.83
N LEU A 118 15.73 -5.48 13.13
CA LEU A 118 15.53 -6.62 12.22
C LEU A 118 15.90 -6.29 10.77
N LEU A 119 16.17 -5.03 10.47
CA LEU A 119 16.46 -4.56 9.12
C LEU A 119 17.97 -4.31 8.94
N PRO A 120 18.53 -4.57 7.76
CA PRO A 120 19.91 -4.21 7.43
C PRO A 120 20.18 -2.72 7.65
N ALA A 121 21.40 -2.36 8.06
CA ALA A 121 21.78 -0.99 8.38
C ALA A 121 21.56 0.01 7.22
N LYS A 122 21.65 -0.48 5.98
CA LYS A 122 21.43 0.29 4.74
C LYS A 122 19.97 0.53 4.38
N VAL A 123 19.02 0.02 5.17
CA VAL A 123 17.59 0.27 5.01
C VAL A 123 17.21 1.51 5.81
N HIS A 124 16.64 2.49 5.13
CA HIS A 124 16.19 3.77 5.68
C HIS A 124 14.70 3.95 5.44
N CYS A 125 14.07 4.86 6.17
CA CYS A 125 12.68 5.20 5.98
C CYS A 125 12.52 6.71 5.76
N PHE A 126 11.82 7.08 4.71
CA PHE A 126 11.38 8.44 4.47
C PHE A 126 9.86 8.50 4.47
N ARG A 127 9.31 9.45 5.23
CA ARG A 127 7.86 9.66 5.32
C ARG A 127 7.49 11.00 4.71
N TYR A 128 6.58 10.97 3.75
CA TYR A 128 6.11 12.18 3.07
C TYR A 128 4.66 12.52 3.44
N GLY A 129 4.34 13.80 3.45
CA GLY A 129 2.99 14.32 3.55
C GLY A 129 2.37 14.53 2.17
N PRO A 130 2.55 15.71 1.57
CA PRO A 130 2.15 15.97 0.20
C PRO A 130 3.10 15.28 -0.80
N VAL A 131 2.59 15.05 -2.02
CA VAL A 131 3.36 14.35 -3.08
C VAL A 131 4.64 15.11 -3.45
N GLU A 132 4.63 16.43 -3.35
CA GLU A 132 5.78 17.29 -3.63
C GLU A 132 6.98 16.98 -2.73
N GLU A 133 6.75 16.65 -1.46
CA GLU A 133 7.82 16.22 -0.55
C GLU A 133 8.47 14.91 -1.02
N MET A 134 7.68 13.96 -1.48
CA MET A 134 8.18 12.69 -2.05
C MET A 134 9.00 12.94 -3.32
N LEU A 135 8.50 13.79 -4.22
CA LEU A 135 9.20 14.12 -5.46
C LEU A 135 10.52 14.86 -5.20
N ALA A 136 10.53 15.79 -4.24
CA ALA A 136 11.73 16.50 -3.81
C ALA A 136 12.75 15.54 -3.18
N PHE A 137 12.29 14.63 -2.32
CA PHE A 137 13.15 13.60 -1.73
C PHE A 137 13.78 12.71 -2.80
N LEU A 138 13.00 12.15 -3.73
CA LEU A 138 13.52 11.32 -4.82
C LEU A 138 14.51 12.11 -5.70
N ALA A 139 14.32 13.44 -5.86
CA ALA A 139 15.23 14.30 -6.59
C ALA A 139 16.55 14.54 -5.86
N SER A 140 16.57 14.42 -4.54
CA SER A 140 17.76 14.64 -3.71
C SER A 140 18.66 13.40 -3.57
N LEU A 141 18.17 12.22 -3.99
CA LEU A 141 18.93 10.99 -3.91
C LEU A 141 19.91 10.87 -5.09
N ASP A 142 21.15 10.51 -4.76
CA ASP A 142 22.21 10.19 -5.72
C ASP A 142 22.23 8.68 -6.02
N ALA A 143 23.02 8.30 -7.05
CA ALA A 143 23.32 6.91 -7.42
C ALA A 143 22.06 6.04 -7.63
N PRO A 144 21.17 6.38 -8.59
CA PRO A 144 19.90 5.67 -8.77
C PRO A 144 20.03 4.18 -9.07
N LEU A 145 21.11 3.75 -9.74
CA LEU A 145 21.32 2.33 -10.08
C LEU A 145 21.67 1.46 -8.86
N ASN A 146 22.24 2.06 -7.82
CA ASN A 146 22.65 1.35 -6.59
C ASN A 146 21.65 1.57 -5.43
N THR A 147 20.53 2.20 -5.72
CA THR A 147 19.51 2.53 -4.72
C THR A 147 18.19 1.83 -5.05
N LEU A 148 17.66 1.09 -4.09
CA LEU A 148 16.34 0.49 -4.18
C LEU A 148 15.32 1.38 -3.48
N ILE A 149 14.24 1.71 -4.16
CA ILE A 149 13.06 2.37 -3.59
C ILE A 149 11.97 1.33 -3.33
N ILE A 150 11.48 1.29 -2.11
CA ILE A 150 10.36 0.42 -1.72
C ILE A 150 9.22 1.33 -1.25
N GLY A 151 8.05 1.23 -1.88
CA GLY A 151 6.92 2.10 -1.57
C GLY A 151 5.59 1.61 -2.11
N SER A 152 4.57 2.46 -2.01
CA SER A 152 3.28 2.25 -2.67
C SER A 152 3.36 2.59 -4.16
N GLY A 153 2.33 2.24 -4.94
CA GLY A 153 2.27 2.51 -6.38
C GLY A 153 2.51 3.95 -6.76
N PHE A 154 2.06 4.90 -5.94
CA PHE A 154 2.30 6.32 -6.19
C PHE A 154 3.77 6.75 -6.14
N VAL A 155 4.61 5.96 -5.49
CA VAL A 155 6.06 6.19 -5.41
C VAL A 155 6.79 5.56 -6.58
N LEU A 156 6.30 4.43 -7.09
CA LEU A 156 7.06 3.57 -8.01
C LEU A 156 7.31 4.25 -9.36
N GLU A 157 6.29 4.86 -9.96
CA GLU A 157 6.44 5.50 -11.25
C GLU A 157 7.40 6.70 -11.21
N PRO A 158 7.26 7.67 -10.29
CA PRO A 158 8.23 8.75 -10.13
C PRO A 158 9.66 8.27 -9.84
N ALA A 159 9.82 7.20 -9.06
CA ALA A 159 11.14 6.62 -8.79
C ALA A 159 11.77 6.02 -10.05
N ARG A 160 11.00 5.24 -10.82
CA ARG A 160 11.46 4.63 -12.08
C ARG A 160 11.81 5.66 -13.14
N LEU A 161 11.02 6.73 -13.27
CA LEU A 161 11.30 7.84 -14.19
C LEU A 161 12.63 8.55 -13.88
N ARG A 162 13.12 8.46 -12.64
CA ARG A 162 14.43 8.96 -12.20
C ARG A 162 15.55 7.92 -12.28
N GLY A 163 15.26 6.73 -12.81
CA GLY A 163 16.24 5.66 -12.97
C GLY A 163 16.45 4.76 -11.75
N PHE A 164 15.65 4.91 -10.67
CA PHE A 164 15.72 4.02 -9.51
C PHE A 164 15.09 2.67 -9.82
N HIS A 165 15.66 1.62 -9.23
CA HIS A 165 14.92 0.39 -9.08
C HIS A 165 13.82 0.59 -8.02
N ALA A 166 12.59 0.23 -8.35
CA ALA A 166 11.45 0.47 -7.46
C ALA A 166 10.56 -0.76 -7.33
N VAL A 167 10.31 -1.16 -6.08
CA VAL A 167 9.52 -2.32 -5.70
C VAL A 167 8.39 -1.89 -4.79
N GLN A 168 7.24 -2.52 -4.98
CA GLN A 168 6.05 -2.26 -4.22
C GLN A 168 6.07 -2.95 -2.85
N THR A 169 5.63 -2.22 -1.82
CA THR A 169 5.19 -2.83 -0.56
C THR A 169 3.77 -3.39 -0.75
N ARG A 170 3.59 -4.66 -0.44
CA ARG A 170 2.28 -5.33 -0.48
C ARG A 170 1.95 -5.88 0.89
N ASN A 171 0.68 -5.89 1.25
CA ASN A 171 0.27 -6.69 2.38
C ASN A 171 0.43 -8.17 2.02
N SER A 172 1.00 -8.95 2.93
CA SER A 172 1.02 -10.40 2.79
C SER A 172 -0.40 -10.98 2.86
N PRO A 173 -0.67 -12.17 2.28
CA PRO A 173 -1.98 -12.81 2.40
C PRO A 173 -2.48 -12.91 3.85
N ASP A 174 -1.58 -13.19 4.81
CA ASP A 174 -1.90 -13.20 6.24
C ASP A 174 -2.16 -11.80 6.82
N GLY A 175 -1.74 -10.75 6.13
CA GLY A 175 -2.01 -9.36 6.48
C GLY A 175 -3.38 -8.87 6.06
N VAL A 176 -3.97 -9.53 5.07
CA VAL A 176 -5.28 -9.20 4.51
C VAL A 176 -6.40 -10.00 5.21
N ARG A 177 -6.11 -11.19 5.74
CA ARG A 177 -7.03 -12.01 6.55
C ARG A 177 -7.26 -11.42 7.93
#